data_946528c441fbda1037a9aec3bc1b90ba
#
_entry.id   946528c441fbda1037a9aec3bc1b90ba
#
_cell.length_a   1.000
_cell.length_b   1.000
_cell.length_c   1.000
_cell.angle_alpha   90.00
_cell.angle_beta   90.00
_cell.angle_gamma   90.00
#
_symmetry.space_group_name_H-M   'P 1'
#
loop_
_entity.id
_entity.type
_entity.pdbx_description
1 polymer ?
#
loop_
_entity_poly.entity_id
_entity_poly.type
_entity_poly.pdbx_seq_one_letter_code
_entity_poly.pdbx_strand_id
1 'polypeptide(L)'
;LMKISEIFTYFTDTIFRRDIREWRNPVIRWLVQQYRLLFYTARGLLEHGTIVRSAALTFYTLMSLVPIVAVVFAVVKGFGLADGLVENLYALFPQNPEIVDYIVTFAEKALARTQGGVVAAVALVMLFWAVIRVFGSIESAFNNIWEVKVERSLTRQYTDYIAVVMIVPVLWIVANAVGSYAQQMLGFDGSWYFTLLSHLASMVIIWIMFTILYIIIPNTKVKFRSALMAGIVAGTLFLLFQWGYLYIQRWMTSYNAIYGSFAALPLLLIWLQTSWQILLFGGELSFAYQNIARFGEERESLLISYDQRRKILLAVMLTVVRHFRGQGGATPADEIRAQLDLPTRIVNDILYQLVQAGQLIAVPSGDGEREVAFAPAHDPQSMTVYGILEAVEKSGQTTVDLTQSDELTRIDQELETLKETARKSQDNVRLVDLL
;
A
#
# COMPACT_ATOMS: atom_id res chain seq x y z
N LEU A 1 31.60 -24.69 19.73
CA LEU A 1 30.43 -23.89 20.09
C LEU A 1 30.39 -22.68 19.16
N MET A 2 29.56 -22.74 18.12
CA MET A 2 29.29 -21.58 17.24
C MET A 2 28.83 -20.41 18.11
N LYS A 3 29.40 -19.22 17.87
CA LYS A 3 28.92 -18.01 18.54
C LYS A 3 27.48 -17.73 18.14
N ILE A 4 26.66 -17.19 19.02
CA ILE A 4 25.26 -16.87 18.78
C ILE A 4 25.08 -16.00 17.50
N SER A 5 26.06 -15.14 17.22
CA SER A 5 26.12 -14.34 15.99
C SER A 5 26.32 -15.18 14.74
N GLU A 6 27.10 -16.27 14.79
CA GLU A 6 27.32 -17.17 13.65
C GLU A 6 26.09 -18.04 13.38
N ILE A 7 25.38 -18.46 14.43
CA ILE A 7 24.09 -19.15 14.31
C ILE A 7 23.05 -18.23 13.69
N PHE A 8 22.99 -16.98 14.13
CA PHE A 8 22.05 -15.99 13.59
C PHE A 8 22.35 -15.67 12.11
N THR A 9 23.62 -15.48 11.76
CA THR A 9 24.05 -15.23 10.37
C THR A 9 23.83 -16.47 9.49
N TYR A 10 24.11 -17.69 10.01
CA TYR A 10 23.83 -18.93 9.30
C TYR A 10 22.34 -19.13 9.04
N PHE A 11 21.48 -18.90 10.03
CA PHE A 11 20.04 -18.99 9.88
C PHE A 11 19.50 -17.94 8.91
N THR A 12 19.94 -16.71 9.02
CA THR A 12 19.49 -15.64 8.12
C THR A 12 19.99 -15.86 6.69
N ASP A 13 21.25 -16.15 6.47
CA ASP A 13 21.79 -16.36 5.12
C ASP A 13 21.30 -17.66 4.48
N THR A 14 21.32 -18.78 5.20
CA THR A 14 20.93 -20.08 4.63
C THR A 14 19.43 -20.16 4.36
N ILE A 15 18.59 -19.61 5.26
CA ILE A 15 17.13 -19.60 5.07
C ILE A 15 16.72 -18.70 3.89
N PHE A 16 17.45 -17.64 3.64
CA PHE A 16 17.07 -16.69 2.58
C PHE A 16 17.73 -16.94 1.22
N ARG A 17 18.90 -17.62 1.16
CA ARG A 17 19.60 -17.94 -0.10
C ARG A 17 19.12 -19.21 -0.79
N ARG A 18 18.65 -20.21 -0.03
CA ARG A 18 18.20 -21.46 -0.64
C ARG A 18 16.85 -21.29 -1.30
N ASP A 19 16.70 -21.82 -2.53
CA ASP A 19 15.37 -21.91 -3.15
C ASP A 19 14.43 -22.72 -2.22
N ILE A 20 13.21 -22.25 -2.07
CA ILE A 20 12.18 -22.92 -1.27
C ILE A 20 11.93 -24.33 -1.78
N ARG A 21 12.13 -24.60 -3.08
CA ARG A 21 11.95 -25.89 -3.74
C ARG A 21 13.00 -26.93 -3.34
N GLU A 22 14.18 -26.50 -2.88
CA GLU A 22 15.26 -27.40 -2.44
C GLU A 22 14.97 -28.08 -1.09
N TRP A 23 14.03 -27.56 -0.31
CA TRP A 23 13.63 -28.15 0.95
C TRP A 23 12.74 -29.40 0.71
N ARG A 24 13.34 -30.58 0.89
CA ARG A 24 12.71 -31.87 0.62
C ARG A 24 11.51 -32.19 1.52
N ASN A 25 11.51 -31.67 2.77
CA ASN A 25 10.44 -31.88 3.74
C ASN A 25 9.36 -30.79 3.60
N PRO A 26 8.08 -31.14 3.33
CA PRO A 26 7.01 -30.16 3.13
C PRO A 26 6.72 -29.32 4.38
N VAL A 27 6.89 -29.87 5.59
CA VAL A 27 6.69 -29.14 6.86
C VAL A 27 7.77 -28.07 7.03
N ILE A 28 9.04 -28.43 6.78
CA ILE A 28 10.15 -27.46 6.87
C ILE A 28 9.98 -26.39 5.80
N ARG A 29 9.58 -26.75 4.59
CA ARG A 29 9.27 -25.79 3.53
C ARG A 29 8.22 -24.79 3.96
N TRP A 30 7.11 -25.26 4.54
CA TRP A 30 6.04 -24.39 5.03
C TRP A 30 6.52 -23.48 6.16
N LEU A 31 7.28 -24.01 7.14
CA LEU A 31 7.84 -23.21 8.23
C LEU A 31 8.79 -22.11 7.72
N VAL A 32 9.67 -22.43 6.77
CA VAL A 32 10.58 -21.49 6.15
C VAL A 32 9.79 -20.40 5.40
N GLN A 33 8.72 -20.76 4.70
CA GLN A 33 7.85 -19.77 4.04
C GLN A 33 7.20 -18.84 5.05
N GLN A 34 6.65 -19.36 6.16
CA GLN A 34 6.05 -18.51 7.20
C GLN A 34 7.09 -17.61 7.87
N TYR A 35 8.28 -18.14 8.15
CA TYR A 35 9.37 -17.32 8.70
C TYR A 35 9.80 -16.20 7.75
N ARG A 36 10.01 -16.52 6.45
CA ARG A 36 10.30 -15.50 5.43
C ARG A 36 9.20 -14.45 5.35
N LEU A 37 7.95 -14.88 5.33
CA LEU A 37 6.79 -14.00 5.28
C LEU A 37 6.79 -13.01 6.45
N LEU A 38 6.92 -13.51 7.68
CA LEU A 38 6.97 -12.67 8.88
C LEU A 38 8.18 -11.73 8.87
N PHE A 39 9.34 -12.22 8.45
CA PHE A 39 10.55 -11.40 8.35
C PHE A 39 10.39 -10.26 7.36
N TYR A 40 9.90 -10.54 6.15
CA TYR A 40 9.68 -9.50 5.12
C TYR A 40 8.58 -8.52 5.53
N THR A 41 7.52 -9.00 6.17
CA THR A 41 6.49 -8.12 6.73
C THR A 41 7.07 -7.19 7.80
N ALA A 42 7.83 -7.73 8.77
CA ALA A 42 8.47 -6.95 9.82
C ALA A 42 9.48 -5.93 9.26
N ARG A 43 10.25 -6.34 8.26
CA ARG A 43 11.20 -5.47 7.56
C ARG A 43 10.47 -4.36 6.81
N GLY A 44 9.40 -4.67 6.07
CA GLY A 44 8.58 -3.69 5.37
C GLY A 44 7.99 -2.65 6.32
N LEU A 45 7.47 -3.07 7.49
CA LEU A 45 6.99 -2.15 8.52
C LEU A 45 8.02 -1.10 8.94
N LEU A 46 9.29 -1.47 8.99
CA LEU A 46 10.40 -0.57 9.35
C LEU A 46 10.81 0.30 8.14
N GLU A 47 11.02 -0.30 6.97
CA GLU A 47 11.51 0.39 5.77
C GLU A 47 10.48 1.39 5.22
N HIS A 48 9.19 1.05 5.23
CA HIS A 48 8.13 1.94 4.78
C HIS A 48 7.66 2.94 5.85
N GLY A 49 8.24 2.88 7.07
CA GLY A 49 7.90 3.79 8.16
C GLY A 49 6.43 3.69 8.59
N THR A 50 5.87 2.49 8.60
CA THR A 50 4.44 2.22 8.83
C THR A 50 3.94 2.76 10.16
N ILE A 51 4.77 2.76 11.22
CA ILE A 51 4.42 3.33 12.52
C ILE A 51 4.20 4.85 12.42
N VAL A 52 5.07 5.56 11.71
CA VAL A 52 4.96 7.02 11.53
C VAL A 52 3.74 7.35 10.66
N ARG A 53 3.50 6.57 9.61
CA ARG A 53 2.32 6.74 8.74
C ARG A 53 1.02 6.48 9.48
N SER A 54 0.96 5.46 10.35
CA SER A 54 -0.23 5.21 11.16
C SER A 54 -0.51 6.36 12.12
N ALA A 55 0.51 7.02 12.68
CA ALA A 55 0.33 8.20 13.49
C ALA A 55 -0.20 9.39 12.68
N ALA A 56 0.30 9.60 11.47
CA ALA A 56 -0.22 10.63 10.56
C ALA A 56 -1.68 10.34 10.18
N LEU A 57 -2.03 9.09 9.85
CA LEU A 57 -3.39 8.67 9.56
C LEU A 57 -4.32 8.88 10.77
N THR A 58 -3.85 8.57 11.98
CA THR A 58 -4.60 8.84 13.22
C THR A 58 -4.92 10.32 13.35
N PHE A 59 -3.93 11.19 13.14
CA PHE A 59 -4.12 12.63 13.19
C PHE A 59 -5.12 13.11 12.13
N TYR A 60 -4.96 12.71 10.88
CA TYR A 60 -5.88 13.10 9.80
C TYR A 60 -7.28 12.56 10.04
N THR A 61 -7.43 11.33 10.53
CA THR A 61 -8.74 10.76 10.86
C THR A 61 -9.40 11.51 12.00
N LEU A 62 -8.67 11.86 13.04
CA LEU A 62 -9.21 12.66 14.16
C LEU A 62 -9.71 14.02 13.67
N MET A 63 -8.91 14.72 12.86
CA MET A 63 -9.29 16.02 12.29
C MET A 63 -10.48 15.92 11.35
N SER A 64 -10.64 14.81 10.67
CA SER A 64 -11.71 14.57 9.70
C SER A 64 -12.86 13.74 10.27
N LEU A 65 -12.80 13.36 11.55
CA LEU A 65 -13.82 12.51 12.18
C LEU A 65 -15.21 13.13 12.04
N VAL A 66 -15.32 14.41 12.33
CA VAL A 66 -16.57 15.17 12.25
C VAL A 66 -17.08 15.28 10.80
N PRO A 67 -16.28 15.72 9.81
CA PRO A 67 -16.65 15.64 8.40
C PRO A 67 -17.06 14.24 7.92
N ILE A 68 -16.30 13.20 8.27
CA ILE A 68 -16.59 11.82 7.85
C ILE A 68 -17.92 11.35 8.42
N VAL A 69 -18.16 11.56 9.72
CA VAL A 69 -19.42 11.18 10.35
C VAL A 69 -20.59 11.90 9.71
N ALA A 70 -20.47 13.19 9.40
CA ALA A 70 -21.51 13.94 8.73
C ALA A 70 -21.85 13.37 7.34
N VAL A 71 -20.85 12.98 6.55
CA VAL A 71 -21.05 12.35 5.23
C VAL A 71 -21.68 10.96 5.39
N VAL A 72 -21.15 10.12 6.28
CA VAL A 72 -21.70 8.78 6.56
C VAL A 72 -23.15 8.90 7.02
N PHE A 73 -23.43 9.85 7.92
CA PHE A 73 -24.78 10.08 8.43
C PHE A 73 -25.75 10.53 7.32
N ALA A 74 -25.29 11.41 6.42
CA ALA A 74 -26.07 11.84 5.26
C ALA A 74 -26.42 10.67 4.33
N VAL A 75 -25.44 9.80 4.06
CA VAL A 75 -25.60 8.61 3.20
C VAL A 75 -26.59 7.63 3.88
N VAL A 76 -26.35 7.27 5.12
CA VAL A 76 -27.18 6.30 5.87
C VAL A 76 -28.60 6.80 6.05
N LYS A 77 -28.77 8.12 6.30
CA LYS A 77 -30.10 8.77 6.36
C LYS A 77 -30.81 8.71 5.02
N GLY A 78 -30.08 8.89 3.91
CA GLY A 78 -30.63 8.76 2.55
C GLY A 78 -31.20 7.35 2.27
N PHE A 79 -30.63 6.32 2.91
CA PHE A 79 -31.14 4.93 2.85
C PHE A 79 -32.15 4.55 3.93
N GLY A 80 -32.53 5.48 4.82
CA GLY A 80 -33.47 5.20 5.90
C GLY A 80 -32.89 4.36 7.05
N LEU A 81 -31.57 4.26 7.17
CA LEU A 81 -30.87 3.42 8.17
C LEU A 81 -30.24 4.25 9.31
N ALA A 82 -30.64 5.51 9.47
CA ALA A 82 -30.01 6.44 10.41
C ALA A 82 -30.10 5.99 11.89
N ASP A 83 -31.26 5.45 12.30
CA ASP A 83 -31.49 5.03 13.69
C ASP A 83 -30.56 3.87 14.08
N GLY A 84 -30.35 2.90 13.17
CA GLY A 84 -29.40 1.80 13.39
C GLY A 84 -27.94 2.26 13.46
N LEU A 85 -27.54 3.32 12.74
CA LEU A 85 -26.18 3.87 12.83
C LEU A 85 -25.93 4.50 14.20
N VAL A 86 -26.87 5.30 14.69
CA VAL A 86 -26.76 5.97 16.01
C VAL A 86 -26.68 4.93 17.12
N GLU A 87 -27.54 3.92 17.09
CA GLU A 87 -27.53 2.82 18.06
C GLU A 87 -26.21 2.05 18.06
N ASN A 88 -25.67 1.75 16.88
CA ASN A 88 -24.35 1.11 16.75
C ASN A 88 -23.20 2.00 17.26
N LEU A 89 -23.27 3.32 17.08
CA LEU A 89 -22.27 4.24 17.64
C LEU A 89 -22.29 4.21 19.17
N TYR A 90 -23.46 4.21 19.80
CA TYR A 90 -23.57 4.06 21.26
C TYR A 90 -23.05 2.69 21.73
N ALA A 91 -23.30 1.62 20.97
CA ALA A 91 -22.81 0.29 21.30
C ALA A 91 -21.28 0.19 21.19
N LEU A 92 -20.65 0.95 20.26
CA LEU A 92 -19.20 1.02 20.11
C LEU A 92 -18.51 1.83 21.22
N PHE A 93 -19.20 2.85 21.76
CA PHE A 93 -18.67 3.74 22.80
C PHE A 93 -19.53 3.75 24.07
N PRO A 94 -19.84 2.61 24.68
CA PRO A 94 -20.78 2.52 25.78
C PRO A 94 -20.35 3.28 27.04
N GLN A 95 -19.03 3.54 27.17
CA GLN A 95 -18.42 4.24 28.30
C GLN A 95 -18.39 5.77 28.13
N ASN A 96 -18.64 6.26 26.90
CA ASN A 96 -18.49 7.66 26.55
C ASN A 96 -19.67 8.14 25.67
N PRO A 97 -20.90 8.04 26.16
CA PRO A 97 -22.09 8.44 25.41
C PRO A 97 -22.02 9.94 25.00
N GLU A 98 -21.41 10.78 25.83
CA GLU A 98 -21.25 12.22 25.56
C GLU A 98 -20.46 12.50 24.29
N ILE A 99 -19.47 11.65 23.95
CA ILE A 99 -18.71 11.78 22.67
C ILE A 99 -19.62 11.44 21.50
N VAL A 100 -20.43 10.38 21.62
CA VAL A 100 -21.40 10.00 20.59
C VAL A 100 -22.43 11.11 20.41
N ASP A 101 -22.99 11.65 21.50
CA ASP A 101 -23.91 12.79 21.48
C ASP A 101 -23.33 14.00 20.78
N TYR A 102 -22.06 14.32 21.09
CA TYR A 102 -21.36 15.45 20.46
C TYR A 102 -21.20 15.23 18.96
N ILE A 103 -20.74 14.03 18.54
CA ILE A 103 -20.52 13.67 17.15
C ILE A 103 -21.85 13.68 16.37
N VAL A 104 -22.91 13.04 16.91
CA VAL A 104 -24.23 12.97 16.27
C VAL A 104 -24.83 14.37 16.15
N THR A 105 -24.87 15.11 17.28
CA THR A 105 -25.40 16.49 17.29
C THR A 105 -24.66 17.42 16.33
N PHE A 106 -23.32 17.26 16.22
CA PHE A 106 -22.54 18.06 15.29
C PHE A 106 -22.83 17.67 13.84
N ALA A 107 -22.93 16.36 13.54
CA ALA A 107 -23.27 15.86 12.19
C ALA A 107 -24.68 16.35 11.78
N GLU A 108 -25.66 16.25 12.69
CA GLU A 108 -27.02 16.77 12.44
C GLU A 108 -27.05 18.29 12.23
N LYS A 109 -26.32 19.06 13.05
CA LYS A 109 -26.22 20.52 12.89
C LYS A 109 -25.49 20.90 11.61
N ALA A 110 -24.45 20.15 11.23
CA ALA A 110 -23.74 20.36 9.98
C ALA A 110 -24.68 20.14 8.77
N LEU A 111 -25.48 19.07 8.80
CA LEU A 111 -26.48 18.76 7.79
C LEU A 111 -27.64 19.77 7.78
N ALA A 112 -28.15 20.18 8.95
CA ALA A 112 -29.24 21.14 9.06
C ALA A 112 -28.85 22.54 8.56
N ARG A 113 -27.59 22.96 8.78
CA ARG A 113 -27.06 24.24 8.28
C ARG A 113 -26.83 24.25 6.76
N THR A 114 -26.82 23.08 6.12
CA THR A 114 -26.70 22.95 4.65
C THR A 114 -28.02 23.20 3.91
N GLN A 115 -29.11 23.55 4.61
CA GLN A 115 -30.42 23.76 3.98
C GLN A 115 -30.63 25.10 3.26
N GLY A 116 -29.59 25.86 2.93
CA GLY A 116 -29.74 27.04 2.07
C GLY A 116 -28.52 27.96 2.00
N GLY A 117 -28.21 28.39 0.80
CA GLY A 117 -27.27 29.46 0.49
C GLY A 117 -25.83 29.06 0.19
N VAL A 118 -25.03 30.07 -0.21
CA VAL A 118 -23.62 29.91 -0.61
C VAL A 118 -22.76 29.33 0.53
N VAL A 119 -23.03 29.68 1.77
CA VAL A 119 -22.31 29.15 2.96
C VAL A 119 -22.46 27.66 3.11
N ALA A 120 -23.66 27.14 2.84
CA ALA A 120 -23.94 25.71 2.85
C ALA A 120 -23.18 24.96 1.76
N ALA A 121 -23.15 25.51 0.56
CA ALA A 121 -22.38 24.93 -0.56
C ALA A 121 -20.88 24.89 -0.23
N VAL A 122 -20.31 25.96 0.32
CA VAL A 122 -18.89 26.00 0.74
C VAL A 122 -18.62 24.99 1.86
N ALA A 123 -19.48 24.88 2.86
CA ALA A 123 -19.33 23.91 3.93
C ALA A 123 -19.36 22.46 3.38
N LEU A 124 -20.26 22.15 2.45
CA LEU A 124 -20.34 20.84 1.80
C LEU A 124 -19.07 20.53 1.00
N VAL A 125 -18.55 21.48 0.24
CA VAL A 125 -17.30 21.33 -0.52
C VAL A 125 -16.12 21.08 0.44
N MET A 126 -16.02 21.85 1.54
CA MET A 126 -14.98 21.62 2.55
C MET A 126 -15.08 20.26 3.21
N LEU A 127 -16.29 19.78 3.46
CA LEU A 127 -16.55 18.46 4.02
C LEU A 127 -16.08 17.34 3.08
N PHE A 128 -16.46 17.43 1.79
CA PHE A 128 -15.97 16.51 0.78
C PHE A 128 -14.46 16.56 0.63
N TRP A 129 -13.87 17.75 0.61
CA TRP A 129 -12.43 17.92 0.52
C TRP A 129 -11.69 17.28 1.69
N ALA A 130 -12.21 17.40 2.93
CA ALA A 130 -11.64 16.76 4.11
C ALA A 130 -11.65 15.22 3.99
N VAL A 131 -12.77 14.65 3.51
CA VAL A 131 -12.88 13.20 3.27
C VAL A 131 -11.88 12.74 2.21
N ILE A 132 -11.77 13.45 1.11
CA ILE A 132 -10.81 13.16 0.03
C ILE A 132 -9.37 13.18 0.56
N ARG A 133 -9.02 14.13 1.42
CA ARG A 133 -7.69 14.23 2.03
C ARG A 133 -7.34 13.01 2.88
N VAL A 134 -8.29 12.50 3.66
CA VAL A 134 -8.08 11.29 4.46
C VAL A 134 -7.84 10.08 3.55
N PHE A 135 -8.71 9.88 2.54
CA PHE A 135 -8.56 8.77 1.60
C PHE A 135 -7.25 8.88 0.80
N GLY A 136 -6.86 10.08 0.37
CA GLY A 136 -5.57 10.31 -0.28
C GLY A 136 -4.38 9.95 0.62
N SER A 137 -4.47 10.24 1.91
CA SER A 137 -3.44 9.87 2.89
C SER A 137 -3.38 8.34 3.11
N ILE A 138 -4.54 7.67 3.13
CA ILE A 138 -4.63 6.21 3.22
C ILE A 138 -4.04 5.57 1.96
N GLU A 139 -4.45 6.03 0.78
CA GLU A 139 -3.91 5.56 -0.50
C GLU A 139 -2.41 5.77 -0.59
N SER A 140 -1.89 6.94 -0.19
CA SER A 140 -0.45 7.23 -0.15
C SER A 140 0.30 6.25 0.75
N ALA A 141 -0.26 5.90 1.92
CA ALA A 141 0.35 4.90 2.80
C ALA A 141 0.40 3.52 2.15
N PHE A 142 -0.68 3.08 1.50
CA PHE A 142 -0.72 1.79 0.79
C PHE A 142 0.15 1.79 -0.47
N ASN A 143 0.17 2.86 -1.25
CA ASN A 143 1.03 2.98 -2.42
C ASN A 143 2.50 2.93 -2.04
N ASN A 144 2.87 3.46 -0.88
CA ASN A 144 4.23 3.32 -0.35
C ASN A 144 4.56 1.87 0.02
N ILE A 145 3.65 1.13 0.70
CA ILE A 145 3.81 -0.30 1.00
C ILE A 145 3.96 -1.12 -0.28
N TRP A 146 3.20 -0.78 -1.32
CA TRP A 146 3.22 -1.46 -2.61
C TRP A 146 4.27 -0.93 -3.58
N GLU A 147 5.14 -0.02 -3.13
CA GLU A 147 6.20 0.62 -3.93
C GLU A 147 5.68 1.23 -5.25
N VAL A 148 4.43 1.72 -5.25
CA VAL A 148 3.78 2.33 -6.41
C VAL A 148 4.29 3.75 -6.59
N LYS A 149 4.87 4.04 -7.76
CA LYS A 149 5.46 5.35 -8.07
C LYS A 149 4.55 6.24 -8.95
N VAL A 150 3.45 5.68 -9.45
CA VAL A 150 2.53 6.39 -10.36
C VAL A 150 1.23 6.71 -9.63
N GLU A 151 0.84 7.96 -9.63
CA GLU A 151 -0.44 8.40 -9.04
C GLU A 151 -1.61 8.01 -9.96
N ARG A 152 -2.78 7.77 -9.35
CA ARG A 152 -4.03 7.52 -10.09
C ARG A 152 -4.52 8.77 -10.79
N SER A 153 -5.28 8.59 -11.88
CA SER A 153 -6.12 9.67 -12.40
C SER A 153 -7.16 10.10 -11.36
N LEU A 154 -7.42 11.40 -11.26
CA LEU A 154 -8.36 11.95 -10.27
C LEU A 154 -9.74 11.29 -10.35
N THR A 155 -10.26 11.07 -11.57
CA THR A 155 -11.59 10.46 -11.78
C THR A 155 -11.71 9.10 -11.13
N ARG A 156 -10.71 8.25 -11.29
CA ARG A 156 -10.70 6.90 -10.71
C ARG A 156 -10.53 6.94 -9.19
N GLN A 157 -9.68 7.84 -8.71
CA GLN A 157 -9.46 8.07 -7.29
C GLN A 157 -10.79 8.39 -6.56
N TYR A 158 -11.60 9.31 -7.13
CA TYR A 158 -12.91 9.65 -6.57
C TYR A 158 -13.90 8.49 -6.60
N THR A 159 -13.95 7.73 -7.70
CA THR A 159 -14.87 6.59 -7.83
C THR A 159 -14.57 5.52 -6.79
N ASP A 160 -13.28 5.17 -6.61
CA ASP A 160 -12.86 4.14 -5.64
C ASP A 160 -13.12 4.61 -4.20
N TYR A 161 -12.92 5.90 -3.89
CA TYR A 161 -13.21 6.45 -2.55
C TYR A 161 -14.71 6.43 -2.24
N ILE A 162 -15.55 6.81 -3.19
CA ILE A 162 -16.99 6.74 -3.03
C ILE A 162 -17.42 5.29 -2.79
N ALA A 163 -16.87 4.33 -3.55
CA ALA A 163 -17.17 2.91 -3.35
C ALA A 163 -16.80 2.44 -1.93
N VAL A 164 -15.62 2.81 -1.42
CA VAL A 164 -15.20 2.45 -0.04
C VAL A 164 -16.09 3.10 1.01
N VAL A 165 -16.42 4.39 0.86
CA VAL A 165 -17.31 5.13 1.77
C VAL A 165 -18.71 4.49 1.83
N MET A 166 -19.19 3.95 0.72
CA MET A 166 -20.51 3.29 0.67
C MET A 166 -20.48 1.86 1.20
N ILE A 167 -19.45 1.08 0.84
CA ILE A 167 -19.41 -0.37 1.14
C ILE A 167 -18.98 -0.62 2.58
N VAL A 168 -17.96 0.07 3.09
CA VAL A 168 -17.38 -0.23 4.41
C VAL A 168 -18.35 -0.02 5.56
N PRO A 169 -19.09 1.11 5.67
CA PRO A 169 -20.10 1.28 6.73
C PRO A 169 -21.21 0.24 6.66
N VAL A 170 -21.68 -0.11 5.46
CA VAL A 170 -22.72 -1.13 5.29
C VAL A 170 -22.22 -2.50 5.77
N LEU A 171 -21.03 -2.92 5.37
CA LEU A 171 -20.43 -4.18 5.84
C LEU A 171 -20.22 -4.17 7.35
N TRP A 172 -19.79 -3.04 7.92
CA TRP A 172 -19.62 -2.88 9.35
C TRP A 172 -20.94 -3.03 10.13
N ILE A 173 -22.01 -2.36 9.68
CA ILE A 173 -23.35 -2.48 10.26
C ILE A 173 -23.84 -3.92 10.17
N VAL A 174 -23.73 -4.55 9.00
CA VAL A 174 -24.13 -5.94 8.78
C VAL A 174 -23.35 -6.89 9.70
N ALA A 175 -22.02 -6.71 9.84
CA ALA A 175 -21.19 -7.54 10.72
C ALA A 175 -21.66 -7.50 12.18
N ASN A 176 -22.08 -6.33 12.66
CA ASN A 176 -22.57 -6.16 14.03
C ASN A 176 -24.04 -6.57 14.20
N ALA A 177 -24.86 -6.44 13.15
CA ALA A 177 -26.28 -6.74 13.19
C ALA A 177 -26.60 -8.24 13.03
N VAL A 178 -25.74 -9.03 12.39
CA VAL A 178 -25.99 -10.45 12.08
C VAL A 178 -26.37 -11.25 13.32
N GLY A 179 -25.71 -11.04 14.46
CA GLY A 179 -26.03 -11.73 15.71
C GLY A 179 -27.43 -11.41 16.23
N SER A 180 -27.79 -10.14 16.26
CA SER A 180 -29.07 -9.65 16.83
C SER A 180 -30.24 -10.02 15.92
N TYR A 181 -30.12 -9.85 14.60
CA TYR A 181 -31.18 -10.21 13.66
C TYR A 181 -31.44 -11.72 13.60
N ALA A 182 -30.38 -12.50 13.67
CA ALA A 182 -30.52 -13.94 13.62
C ALA A 182 -31.19 -14.50 14.88
N GLN A 183 -30.92 -13.95 16.08
CA GLN A 183 -31.63 -14.28 17.29
C GLN A 183 -33.15 -13.94 17.20
N GLN A 184 -33.44 -12.77 16.67
CA GLN A 184 -34.81 -12.27 16.57
C GLN A 184 -35.67 -13.03 15.55
N MET A 185 -35.08 -13.39 14.38
CA MET A 185 -35.80 -14.08 13.31
C MET A 185 -36.00 -15.58 13.53
N LEU A 186 -35.04 -16.24 14.15
CA LEU A 186 -35.06 -17.70 14.28
C LEU A 186 -35.60 -18.21 15.59
N GLY A 187 -35.89 -17.32 16.55
CA GLY A 187 -36.48 -17.67 17.84
C GLY A 187 -35.64 -18.62 18.72
N PHE A 188 -34.32 -18.71 18.41
CA PHE A 188 -33.36 -19.57 19.12
C PHE A 188 -32.78 -18.84 20.32
N ASP A 189 -33.59 -18.51 21.31
CA ASP A 189 -33.11 -17.88 22.53
C ASP A 189 -32.20 -18.84 23.30
N GLY A 190 -30.91 -18.47 23.43
CA GLY A 190 -29.97 -19.06 24.38
C GLY A 190 -29.17 -20.27 23.93
N SER A 191 -29.25 -20.69 22.69
CA SER A 191 -28.45 -21.83 22.23
C SER A 191 -26.99 -21.41 21.92
N TRP A 192 -26.02 -22.05 22.59
CA TRP A 192 -24.59 -21.77 22.47
C TRP A 192 -24.05 -21.86 21.03
N TYR A 193 -24.56 -22.81 20.24
CA TYR A 193 -24.14 -22.98 18.84
C TYR A 193 -24.60 -21.84 17.95
N PHE A 194 -25.73 -21.23 18.26
CA PHE A 194 -26.23 -20.08 17.54
C PHE A 194 -25.38 -18.81 17.80
N THR A 195 -25.03 -18.59 19.07
CA THR A 195 -24.10 -17.52 19.46
C THR A 195 -22.74 -17.70 18.78
N LEU A 196 -22.24 -18.95 18.73
CA LEU A 196 -20.99 -19.26 18.03
C LEU A 196 -21.11 -18.95 16.53
N LEU A 197 -22.20 -19.36 15.87
CA LEU A 197 -22.40 -19.14 14.43
C LEU A 197 -22.49 -17.65 14.10
N SER A 198 -23.16 -16.85 14.92
CA SER A 198 -23.26 -15.40 14.72
C SER A 198 -21.90 -14.71 14.86
N HIS A 199 -21.08 -15.12 15.82
CA HIS A 199 -19.71 -14.59 15.96
C HIS A 199 -18.82 -14.98 14.76
N LEU A 200 -18.93 -16.23 14.28
CA LEU A 200 -18.21 -16.67 13.10
C LEU A 200 -18.64 -15.89 11.84
N ALA A 201 -19.94 -15.65 11.67
CA ALA A 201 -20.45 -14.87 10.55
C ALA A 201 -19.93 -13.42 10.59
N SER A 202 -19.98 -12.77 11.76
CA SER A 202 -19.41 -11.43 11.95
C SER A 202 -17.90 -11.40 11.63
N MET A 203 -17.16 -12.42 12.08
CA MET A 203 -15.73 -12.54 11.81
C MET A 203 -15.44 -12.65 10.30
N VAL A 204 -16.23 -13.46 9.58
CA VAL A 204 -16.10 -13.59 8.12
C VAL A 204 -16.38 -12.28 7.40
N ILE A 205 -17.39 -11.52 7.84
CA ILE A 205 -17.70 -10.21 7.23
C ILE A 205 -16.53 -9.23 7.44
N ILE A 206 -15.91 -9.19 8.62
CA ILE A 206 -14.72 -8.38 8.89
C ILE A 206 -13.56 -8.80 8.00
N TRP A 207 -13.33 -10.11 7.81
CA TRP A 207 -12.30 -10.61 6.89
C TRP A 207 -12.55 -10.17 5.43
N ILE A 208 -13.80 -10.23 4.98
CA ILE A 208 -14.20 -9.75 3.64
C ILE A 208 -13.95 -8.24 3.54
N MET A 209 -14.32 -7.47 4.55
CA MET A 209 -14.10 -6.02 4.56
C MET A 209 -12.61 -5.67 4.44
N PHE A 210 -11.73 -6.27 5.25
CA PHE A 210 -10.29 -6.06 5.14
C PHE A 210 -9.74 -6.53 3.79
N THR A 211 -10.22 -7.66 3.25
CA THR A 211 -9.83 -8.16 1.94
C THR A 211 -10.18 -7.16 0.83
N ILE A 212 -11.39 -6.60 0.87
CA ILE A 212 -11.83 -5.58 -0.10
C ILE A 212 -10.95 -4.33 0.00
N LEU A 213 -10.64 -3.85 1.22
CA LEU A 213 -9.76 -2.71 1.42
C LEU A 213 -8.37 -2.94 0.81
N TYR A 214 -7.78 -4.14 1.01
CA TYR A 214 -6.46 -4.48 0.45
C TYR A 214 -6.45 -4.61 -1.07
N ILE A 215 -7.59 -4.85 -1.72
CA ILE A 215 -7.71 -4.90 -3.17
C ILE A 215 -7.94 -3.50 -3.76
N ILE A 216 -8.80 -2.69 -3.12
CA ILE A 216 -9.27 -1.43 -3.70
C ILE A 216 -8.29 -0.29 -3.44
N ILE A 217 -7.74 -0.17 -2.21
CA ILE A 217 -6.97 1.01 -1.81
C ILE A 217 -5.65 1.13 -2.60
N PRO A 218 -4.80 0.09 -2.76
CA PRO A 218 -3.54 0.22 -3.47
C PRO A 218 -3.74 0.52 -4.96
N ASN A 219 -2.93 1.42 -5.54
CA ASN A 219 -2.95 1.67 -6.99
C ASN A 219 -2.14 0.63 -7.76
N THR A 220 -2.39 -0.65 -7.50
CA THR A 220 -1.72 -1.76 -8.18
C THR A 220 -2.62 -3.00 -8.22
N LYS A 221 -2.25 -4.00 -9.02
CA LYS A 221 -2.96 -5.28 -9.07
C LYS A 221 -2.60 -6.15 -7.86
N VAL A 222 -3.49 -6.20 -6.89
CA VAL A 222 -3.38 -7.09 -5.73
C VAL A 222 -4.07 -8.41 -6.05
N LYS A 223 -3.34 -9.53 -5.91
CA LYS A 223 -3.92 -10.87 -6.10
C LYS A 223 -4.91 -11.17 -4.98
N PHE A 224 -6.09 -11.67 -5.34
CA PHE A 224 -7.15 -12.01 -4.37
C PHE A 224 -6.64 -12.90 -3.21
N ARG A 225 -5.81 -13.91 -3.50
CA ARG A 225 -5.24 -14.80 -2.47
C ARG A 225 -4.39 -14.07 -1.45
N SER A 226 -3.60 -13.08 -1.89
CA SER A 226 -2.76 -12.26 -1.00
C SER A 226 -3.61 -11.36 -0.12
N ALA A 227 -4.61 -10.68 -0.71
CA ALA A 227 -5.53 -9.83 0.02
C ALA A 227 -6.37 -10.64 1.02
N LEU A 228 -6.88 -11.82 0.63
CA LEU A 228 -7.67 -12.69 1.49
C LEU A 228 -6.86 -13.20 2.71
N MET A 229 -5.63 -13.67 2.48
CA MET A 229 -4.76 -14.12 3.57
C MET A 229 -4.48 -12.97 4.56
N ALA A 230 -4.13 -11.80 4.04
CA ALA A 230 -3.92 -10.61 4.86
C ALA A 230 -5.20 -10.15 5.56
N GLY A 231 -6.35 -10.21 4.88
CA GLY A 231 -7.67 -9.88 5.42
C GLY A 231 -8.07 -10.78 6.58
N ILE A 232 -7.81 -12.08 6.48
CA ILE A 232 -8.04 -13.03 7.57
C ILE A 232 -7.14 -12.71 8.78
N VAL A 233 -5.84 -12.53 8.56
CA VAL A 233 -4.89 -12.28 9.66
C VAL A 233 -5.15 -10.93 10.32
N ALA A 234 -5.22 -9.85 9.52
CA ALA A 234 -5.44 -8.50 10.05
C ALA A 234 -6.84 -8.33 10.64
N GLY A 235 -7.88 -8.89 10.01
CA GLY A 235 -9.22 -8.88 10.55
C GLY A 235 -9.33 -9.63 11.88
N THR A 236 -8.65 -10.77 12.02
CA THR A 236 -8.57 -11.52 13.29
C THR A 236 -7.83 -10.71 14.37
N LEU A 237 -6.68 -10.10 14.01
CA LEU A 237 -5.93 -9.22 14.92
C LEU A 237 -6.78 -8.03 15.37
N PHE A 238 -7.52 -7.43 14.43
CA PHE A 238 -8.41 -6.32 14.74
C PHE A 238 -9.52 -6.72 15.72
N LEU A 239 -10.16 -7.86 15.53
CA LEU A 239 -11.19 -8.37 16.44
C LEU A 239 -10.60 -8.69 17.82
N LEU A 240 -9.44 -9.31 17.89
CA LEU A 240 -8.75 -9.58 19.16
C LEU A 240 -8.36 -8.27 19.87
N PHE A 241 -7.85 -7.31 19.12
CA PHE A 241 -7.54 -5.98 19.64
C PHE A 241 -8.80 -5.28 20.15
N GLN A 242 -9.90 -5.28 19.38
CA GLN A 242 -11.18 -4.67 19.78
C GLN A 242 -11.72 -5.31 21.05
N TRP A 243 -11.70 -6.63 21.16
CA TRP A 243 -12.13 -7.35 22.35
C TRP A 243 -11.25 -6.97 23.56
N GLY A 244 -9.93 -6.99 23.41
CA GLY A 244 -9.00 -6.59 24.46
C GLY A 244 -9.17 -5.13 24.88
N TYR A 245 -9.37 -4.22 23.91
CA TYR A 245 -9.62 -2.82 24.16
C TYR A 245 -10.87 -2.59 24.98
N LEU A 246 -11.99 -3.22 24.62
CA LEU A 246 -13.25 -3.14 25.36
C LEU A 246 -13.13 -3.75 26.77
N TYR A 247 -12.33 -4.82 26.91
CA TYR A 247 -12.06 -5.42 28.23
C TYR A 247 -11.27 -4.46 29.12
N ILE A 248 -10.22 -3.84 28.61
CA ILE A 248 -9.42 -2.84 29.33
C ILE A 248 -10.27 -1.61 29.67
N GLN A 249 -11.12 -1.16 28.74
CA GLN A 249 -12.00 -0.01 28.95
C GLN A 249 -12.97 -0.23 30.12
N ARG A 250 -13.50 -1.45 30.29
CA ARG A 250 -14.34 -1.79 31.46
C ARG A 250 -13.58 -1.68 32.80
N TRP A 251 -12.29 -2.03 32.80
CA TRP A 251 -11.42 -1.92 33.96
C TRP A 251 -11.07 -0.47 34.29
N MET A 252 -10.96 0.38 33.29
CA MET A 252 -10.64 1.80 33.44
C MET A 252 -11.80 2.66 33.95
N THR A 253 -13.00 2.12 34.13
CA THR A 253 -14.15 2.85 34.70
C THR A 253 -13.80 3.45 36.07
N SER A 254 -12.94 2.81 36.84
CA SER A 254 -12.42 3.33 38.11
C SER A 254 -11.47 4.53 37.96
N TYR A 255 -10.78 4.66 36.78
CA TYR A 255 -9.91 5.80 36.46
C TYR A 255 -10.70 7.04 36.03
N ASN A 256 -11.93 6.87 35.53
CA ASN A 256 -12.80 7.99 35.18
C ASN A 256 -13.15 8.86 36.43
N ALA A 257 -13.05 8.31 37.63
CA ALA A 257 -13.23 9.07 38.85
C ALA A 257 -12.13 10.13 39.08
N ILE A 258 -10.92 9.95 38.49
CA ILE A 258 -9.78 10.86 38.64
C ILE A 258 -9.63 11.79 37.44
N TYR A 259 -9.81 11.27 36.22
CA TYR A 259 -9.54 12.00 34.96
C TYR A 259 -10.82 12.48 34.26
N GLY A 260 -12.03 12.06 34.70
CA GLY A 260 -13.30 12.46 34.09
C GLY A 260 -13.37 12.20 32.59
N SER A 261 -14.03 13.08 31.87
CA SER A 261 -14.16 13.02 30.39
C SER A 261 -12.82 13.17 29.65
N PHE A 262 -11.74 13.60 30.34
CA PHE A 262 -10.42 13.78 29.73
C PHE A 262 -9.74 12.45 29.35
N ALA A 263 -10.10 11.34 30.01
CA ALA A 263 -9.57 10.00 29.68
C ALA A 263 -10.05 9.46 28.33
N ALA A 264 -11.17 9.93 27.82
CA ALA A 264 -11.78 9.44 26.59
C ALA A 264 -10.94 9.73 25.36
N LEU A 265 -10.31 10.90 25.28
CA LEU A 265 -9.49 11.30 24.12
C LEU A 265 -8.21 10.44 23.96
N PRO A 266 -7.38 10.22 24.98
CA PRO A 266 -6.25 9.30 24.89
C PRO A 266 -6.66 7.88 24.54
N LEU A 267 -7.75 7.37 25.08
CA LEU A 267 -8.25 6.04 24.73
C LEU A 267 -8.68 5.95 23.27
N LEU A 268 -9.40 6.95 22.77
CA LEU A 268 -9.78 7.03 21.37
C LEU A 268 -8.52 7.07 20.45
N LEU A 269 -7.50 7.84 20.82
CA LEU A 269 -6.25 7.93 20.07
C LEU A 269 -5.53 6.58 20.03
N ILE A 270 -5.44 5.85 21.15
CA ILE A 270 -4.81 4.52 21.20
C ILE A 270 -5.60 3.54 20.31
N TRP A 271 -6.93 3.56 20.40
CA TRP A 271 -7.78 2.71 19.59
C TRP A 271 -7.58 2.99 18.08
N LEU A 272 -7.61 4.25 17.72
CA LEU A 272 -7.46 4.68 16.32
C LEU A 272 -6.05 4.38 15.79
N GLN A 273 -5.02 4.68 16.58
CA GLN A 273 -3.61 4.42 16.24
C GLN A 273 -3.35 2.93 16.00
N THR A 274 -3.82 2.08 16.92
CA THR A 274 -3.63 0.63 16.82
C THR A 274 -4.44 0.04 15.67
N SER A 275 -5.65 0.55 15.42
CA SER A 275 -6.47 0.14 14.27
C SER A 275 -5.76 0.42 12.94
N TRP A 276 -5.16 1.61 12.79
CA TRP A 276 -4.34 1.94 11.62
C TRP A 276 -3.09 1.08 11.51
N GLN A 277 -2.41 0.79 12.62
CA GLN A 277 -1.26 -0.11 12.62
C GLN A 277 -1.63 -1.51 12.15
N ILE A 278 -2.75 -2.06 12.61
CA ILE A 278 -3.24 -3.39 12.19
C ILE A 278 -3.61 -3.37 10.69
N LEU A 279 -4.27 -2.31 10.22
CA LEU A 279 -4.65 -2.19 8.81
C LEU A 279 -3.41 -2.12 7.90
N LEU A 280 -2.42 -1.29 8.24
CA LEU A 280 -1.20 -1.18 7.46
C LEU A 280 -0.32 -2.43 7.58
N PHE A 281 -0.27 -3.08 8.75
CA PHE A 281 0.39 -4.38 8.93
C PHE A 281 -0.18 -5.43 7.95
N GLY A 282 -1.50 -5.49 7.81
CA GLY A 282 -2.11 -6.40 6.84
C GLY A 282 -1.79 -6.02 5.39
N GLY A 283 -1.64 -4.73 5.08
CA GLY A 283 -1.15 -4.25 3.78
C GLY A 283 0.26 -4.78 3.48
N GLU A 284 1.20 -4.65 4.45
CA GLU A 284 2.56 -5.19 4.37
C GLU A 284 2.56 -6.71 4.22
N LEU A 285 1.71 -7.39 5.00
CA LEU A 285 1.57 -8.85 4.92
C LEU A 285 1.06 -9.29 3.55
N SER A 286 0.09 -8.57 2.96
CA SER A 286 -0.41 -8.82 1.61
C SER A 286 0.67 -8.64 0.55
N PHE A 287 1.45 -7.56 0.66
CA PHE A 287 2.58 -7.27 -0.22
C PHE A 287 3.67 -8.35 -0.10
N ALA A 288 4.08 -8.68 1.13
CA ALA A 288 5.08 -9.71 1.39
C ALA A 288 4.64 -11.07 0.87
N TYR A 289 3.36 -11.47 1.10
CA TYR A 289 2.82 -12.73 0.61
C TYR A 289 2.79 -12.80 -0.92
N GLN A 290 2.43 -11.71 -1.59
CA GLN A 290 2.41 -11.66 -3.06
C GLN A 290 3.80 -11.77 -3.66
N ASN A 291 4.82 -11.23 -3.00
CA ASN A 291 6.17 -11.09 -3.51
C ASN A 291 7.19 -12.06 -2.86
N ILE A 292 6.74 -12.98 -1.98
CA ILE A 292 7.62 -13.86 -1.20
C ILE A 292 8.59 -14.70 -2.06
N ALA A 293 8.16 -15.13 -3.24
CA ALA A 293 9.00 -15.89 -4.16
C ALA A 293 10.15 -15.06 -4.75
N ARG A 294 10.02 -13.73 -4.76
CA ARG A 294 10.94 -12.77 -5.40
C ARG A 294 11.88 -12.10 -4.40
N PHE A 295 11.51 -12.02 -3.12
CA PHE A 295 12.35 -11.37 -2.12
C PHE A 295 13.72 -12.03 -1.92
N GLY A 296 13.85 -13.35 -2.20
CA GLY A 296 15.14 -14.03 -2.22
C GLY A 296 16.07 -13.46 -3.28
N GLU A 297 15.53 -13.16 -4.44
CA GLU A 297 16.24 -12.60 -5.60
C GLU A 297 16.52 -11.09 -5.42
N GLU A 298 15.66 -10.37 -4.71
CA GLU A 298 15.82 -8.92 -4.46
C GLU A 298 16.98 -8.58 -3.53
N ARG A 299 17.32 -9.47 -2.58
CA ARG A 299 18.46 -9.27 -1.69
C ARG A 299 19.80 -9.31 -2.45
N GLU A 300 19.88 -10.09 -3.52
CA GLU A 300 21.02 -10.10 -4.41
C GLU A 300 21.11 -8.80 -5.23
N SER A 301 19.97 -8.15 -5.51
CA SER A 301 19.91 -6.94 -6.33
C SER A 301 20.53 -5.69 -5.69
N LEU A 302 20.52 -5.61 -4.35
CA LEU A 302 21.15 -4.51 -3.62
C LEU A 302 22.69 -4.53 -3.69
N LEU A 303 23.27 -5.64 -4.11
CA LEU A 303 24.71 -5.86 -4.26
C LEU A 303 25.17 -5.84 -5.73
N ILE A 304 24.30 -5.47 -6.66
CA ILE A 304 24.64 -5.40 -8.08
C ILE A 304 25.69 -4.32 -8.30
N SER A 305 26.83 -4.73 -8.90
CA SER A 305 27.87 -3.80 -9.30
C SER A 305 27.36 -2.82 -10.37
N TYR A 306 27.98 -1.66 -10.45
CA TYR A 306 27.68 -0.67 -11.48
C TYR A 306 27.77 -1.28 -12.91
N ASP A 307 28.77 -2.13 -13.17
CA ASP A 307 28.92 -2.84 -14.43
C ASP A 307 27.74 -3.77 -14.73
N GLN A 308 27.31 -4.56 -13.75
CA GLN A 308 26.16 -5.44 -13.90
C GLN A 308 24.86 -4.64 -14.13
N ARG A 309 24.70 -3.50 -13.46
CA ARG A 309 23.54 -2.61 -13.65
C ARG A 309 23.46 -2.08 -15.08
N ARG A 310 24.60 -1.68 -15.68
CA ARG A 310 24.68 -1.26 -17.10
C ARG A 310 24.26 -2.37 -18.04
N LYS A 311 24.71 -3.62 -17.80
CA LYS A 311 24.32 -4.79 -18.61
C LYS A 311 22.81 -5.04 -18.56
N ILE A 312 22.22 -5.02 -17.37
CA ILE A 312 20.77 -5.23 -17.19
C ILE A 312 19.99 -4.10 -17.88
N LEU A 313 20.43 -2.86 -17.74
CA LEU A 313 19.81 -1.71 -18.39
C LEU A 313 19.75 -1.87 -19.92
N LEU A 314 20.86 -2.27 -20.54
CA LEU A 314 20.89 -2.55 -21.97
C LEU A 314 20.04 -3.76 -22.36
N ALA A 315 19.99 -4.80 -21.53
CA ALA A 315 19.15 -5.97 -21.76
C ALA A 315 17.66 -5.61 -21.72
N VAL A 316 17.24 -4.77 -20.77
CA VAL A 316 15.86 -4.24 -20.70
C VAL A 316 15.52 -3.44 -21.96
N MET A 317 16.40 -2.50 -22.36
CA MET A 317 16.21 -1.73 -23.60
C MET A 317 16.10 -2.64 -24.84
N LEU A 318 16.99 -3.64 -24.93
CA LEU A 318 17.00 -4.58 -26.05
C LEU A 318 15.69 -5.40 -26.12
N THR A 319 15.16 -5.80 -24.96
CA THR A 319 13.87 -6.52 -24.87
C THR A 319 12.72 -5.65 -25.37
N VAL A 320 12.64 -4.40 -24.92
CA VAL A 320 11.61 -3.45 -25.36
C VAL A 320 11.71 -3.18 -26.86
N VAL A 321 12.93 -2.94 -27.39
CA VAL A 321 13.14 -2.68 -28.83
C VAL A 321 12.81 -3.92 -29.67
N ARG A 322 13.17 -5.12 -29.20
CA ARG A 322 12.82 -6.39 -29.87
C ARG A 322 11.31 -6.58 -29.98
N HIS A 323 10.58 -6.38 -28.91
CA HIS A 323 9.12 -6.48 -28.90
C HIS A 323 8.49 -5.44 -29.85
N PHE A 324 8.93 -4.19 -29.72
CA PHE A 324 8.43 -3.08 -30.55
C PHE A 324 8.61 -3.34 -32.07
N ARG A 325 9.75 -3.92 -32.47
CA ARG A 325 10.03 -4.25 -33.88
C ARG A 325 9.30 -5.51 -34.37
N GLY A 326 9.10 -6.48 -33.49
CA GLY A 326 8.52 -7.77 -33.88
C GLY A 326 7.00 -7.79 -33.85
N GLN A 327 6.41 -7.37 -32.74
CA GLN A 327 4.96 -7.43 -32.52
C GLN A 327 4.28 -6.06 -32.65
N GLY A 328 5.06 -4.98 -32.58
CA GLY A 328 4.53 -3.61 -32.47
C GLY A 328 3.95 -3.31 -31.09
N GLY A 329 3.93 -2.02 -30.73
CA GLY A 329 3.33 -1.59 -29.49
C GLY A 329 4.28 -1.58 -28.28
N ALA A 330 3.72 -1.33 -27.10
CA ALA A 330 4.47 -1.19 -25.86
C ALA A 330 4.56 -2.53 -25.11
N THR A 331 5.68 -2.78 -24.45
CA THR A 331 5.96 -4.02 -23.70
C THR A 331 5.58 -3.87 -22.24
N PRO A 332 4.70 -4.72 -21.67
CA PRO A 332 4.38 -4.70 -20.24
C PRO A 332 5.61 -5.02 -19.37
N ALA A 333 5.72 -4.37 -18.19
CA ALA A 333 6.82 -4.62 -17.26
C ALA A 333 6.93 -6.09 -16.83
N ASP A 334 5.79 -6.77 -16.70
CA ASP A 334 5.72 -8.20 -16.33
C ASP A 334 6.31 -9.11 -17.42
N GLU A 335 6.15 -8.76 -18.68
CA GLU A 335 6.75 -9.50 -19.80
C GLU A 335 8.27 -9.32 -19.84
N ILE A 336 8.76 -8.08 -19.68
CA ILE A 336 10.21 -7.79 -19.60
C ILE A 336 10.84 -8.61 -18.48
N ARG A 337 10.20 -8.64 -17.33
CA ARG A 337 10.65 -9.39 -16.17
C ARG A 337 10.70 -10.90 -16.43
N ALA A 338 9.65 -11.43 -17.04
CA ALA A 338 9.55 -12.85 -17.34
C ALA A 338 10.61 -13.30 -18.36
N GLN A 339 10.89 -12.46 -19.36
CA GLN A 339 11.89 -12.77 -20.41
C GLN A 339 13.33 -12.72 -19.87
N LEU A 340 13.62 -11.79 -18.94
CA LEU A 340 14.98 -11.60 -18.41
C LEU A 340 15.23 -12.34 -17.10
N ASP A 341 14.20 -12.97 -16.52
CA ASP A 341 14.24 -13.65 -15.22
C ASP A 341 14.81 -12.76 -14.11
N LEU A 342 14.40 -11.48 -14.10
CA LEU A 342 14.92 -10.46 -13.19
C LEU A 342 13.92 -10.13 -12.07
N PRO A 343 14.42 -9.77 -10.86
CA PRO A 343 13.61 -9.29 -9.76
C PRO A 343 12.79 -8.05 -10.12
N THR A 344 11.56 -7.96 -9.64
CA THR A 344 10.61 -6.88 -9.92
C THR A 344 11.21 -5.50 -9.65
N ARG A 345 11.92 -5.35 -8.53
CA ARG A 345 12.51 -4.08 -8.10
C ARG A 345 13.57 -3.60 -9.09
N ILE A 346 14.46 -4.49 -9.55
CA ILE A 346 15.51 -4.14 -10.52
C ILE A 346 14.88 -3.66 -11.82
N VAL A 347 13.89 -4.41 -12.33
CA VAL A 347 13.22 -4.05 -13.58
C VAL A 347 12.52 -2.71 -13.46
N ASN A 348 11.77 -2.50 -12.38
CA ASN A 348 11.05 -1.24 -12.15
C ASN A 348 12.02 -0.04 -11.97
N ASP A 349 13.11 -0.21 -11.22
CA ASP A 349 14.12 0.84 -11.05
C ASP A 349 14.80 1.19 -12.36
N ILE A 350 15.11 0.21 -13.18
CA ILE A 350 15.73 0.43 -14.50
C ILE A 350 14.74 1.06 -15.48
N LEU A 351 13.49 0.58 -15.53
CA LEU A 351 12.45 1.18 -16.37
C LEU A 351 12.21 2.63 -15.97
N TYR A 352 12.16 2.92 -14.67
CA TYR A 352 12.03 4.29 -14.18
C TYR A 352 13.23 5.16 -14.63
N GLN A 353 14.46 4.67 -14.50
CA GLN A 353 15.65 5.39 -14.95
C GLN A 353 15.64 5.64 -16.46
N LEU A 354 15.26 4.65 -17.26
CA LEU A 354 15.15 4.79 -18.71
C LEU A 354 14.08 5.79 -19.15
N VAL A 355 12.96 5.86 -18.42
CA VAL A 355 11.91 6.88 -18.66
C VAL A 355 12.41 8.27 -18.26
N GLN A 356 13.09 8.41 -17.11
CA GLN A 356 13.67 9.69 -16.68
C GLN A 356 14.77 10.18 -17.64
N ALA A 357 15.54 9.23 -18.20
CA ALA A 357 16.55 9.52 -19.20
C ALA A 357 15.97 9.80 -20.60
N GLY A 358 14.66 9.76 -20.79
CA GLY A 358 13.99 9.97 -22.06
C GLY A 358 14.26 8.88 -23.11
N GLN A 359 14.69 7.68 -22.67
CA GLN A 359 14.95 6.55 -23.59
C GLN A 359 13.70 5.67 -23.79
N LEU A 360 12.80 5.65 -22.81
CA LEU A 360 11.52 4.98 -22.88
C LEU A 360 10.37 5.95 -22.57
N ILE A 361 9.22 5.65 -23.12
CA ILE A 361 7.93 6.26 -22.73
C ILE A 361 7.06 5.21 -22.04
N ALA A 362 6.38 5.64 -20.99
CA ALA A 362 5.40 4.84 -20.28
C ALA A 362 4.01 5.08 -20.89
N VAL A 363 3.35 4.00 -21.31
CA VAL A 363 2.05 4.04 -21.97
C VAL A 363 1.06 3.20 -21.15
N PRO A 364 -0.18 3.67 -20.90
CA PRO A 364 -1.21 2.84 -20.28
C PRO A 364 -1.47 1.60 -21.15
N SER A 365 -1.49 0.42 -20.55
CA SER A 365 -1.72 -0.86 -21.25
C SER A 365 -3.06 -1.45 -20.84
N GLY A 366 -3.96 -1.68 -21.82
CA GLY A 366 -5.24 -2.36 -21.65
C GLY A 366 -6.39 -1.49 -21.08
N ASP A 367 -7.56 -2.10 -20.88
CA ASP A 367 -8.80 -1.47 -20.39
C ASP A 367 -8.72 -0.99 -18.92
N GLY A 368 -7.60 -1.15 -18.27
CA GLY A 368 -7.37 -0.74 -16.89
C GLY A 368 -6.10 0.09 -16.74
N GLU A 369 -6.22 1.32 -16.21
CA GLU A 369 -5.13 2.24 -15.86
C GLU A 369 -4.06 1.65 -14.90
N ARG A 370 -4.15 0.37 -14.55
CA ARG A 370 -3.26 -0.32 -13.59
C ARG A 370 -2.04 -0.99 -14.21
N GLU A 371 -2.00 -1.12 -15.53
CA GLU A 371 -0.84 -1.71 -16.22
C GLU A 371 -0.14 -0.65 -17.07
N VAL A 372 1.14 -0.49 -16.80
CA VAL A 372 2.01 0.39 -17.58
C VAL A 372 2.87 -0.48 -18.49
N ALA A 373 2.86 -0.18 -19.77
CA ALA A 373 3.75 -0.75 -20.77
C ALA A 373 4.76 0.30 -21.24
N PHE A 374 5.86 -0.15 -21.81
CA PHE A 374 6.98 0.70 -22.18
C PHE A 374 7.30 0.56 -23.67
N ALA A 375 7.52 1.69 -24.32
CA ALA A 375 7.94 1.75 -25.73
C ALA A 375 9.18 2.63 -25.86
N PRO A 376 10.01 2.43 -26.92
CA PRO A 376 11.14 3.31 -27.19
C PRO A 376 10.67 4.75 -27.38
N ALA A 377 11.35 5.71 -26.77
CA ALA A 377 11.06 7.13 -26.90
C ALA A 377 11.60 7.73 -28.20
N HIS A 378 12.57 7.07 -28.81
CA HIS A 378 13.24 7.47 -30.06
C HIS A 378 13.22 6.34 -31.08
N ASP A 379 13.56 6.65 -32.34
CA ASP A 379 13.71 5.62 -33.36
C ASP A 379 14.79 4.61 -32.92
N PRO A 380 14.42 3.32 -32.79
CA PRO A 380 15.39 2.28 -32.42
C PRO A 380 16.65 2.20 -33.31
N GLN A 381 16.56 2.66 -34.55
CA GLN A 381 17.71 2.68 -35.47
C GLN A 381 18.75 3.75 -35.08
N SER A 382 18.35 4.78 -34.35
CA SER A 382 19.25 5.86 -33.91
C SER A 382 19.88 5.57 -32.53
N MET A 383 19.37 4.58 -31.79
CA MET A 383 19.81 4.27 -30.43
C MET A 383 21.14 3.47 -30.46
N THR A 384 22.21 4.04 -29.88
CA THR A 384 23.49 3.34 -29.70
C THR A 384 23.65 2.89 -28.25
N VAL A 385 24.45 1.84 -28.05
CA VAL A 385 24.77 1.29 -26.71
C VAL A 385 25.28 2.38 -25.78
N TYR A 386 26.29 3.16 -26.22
CA TYR A 386 26.85 4.23 -25.38
C TYR A 386 25.86 5.39 -25.21
N GLY A 387 25.09 5.75 -26.23
CA GLY A 387 24.11 6.83 -26.17
C GLY A 387 23.04 6.60 -25.11
N ILE A 388 22.56 5.35 -24.95
CA ILE A 388 21.61 4.97 -23.91
C ILE A 388 22.25 5.08 -22.53
N LEU A 389 23.47 4.58 -22.34
CA LEU A 389 24.19 4.64 -21.08
C LEU A 389 24.45 6.09 -20.67
N GLU A 390 24.92 6.91 -21.59
CA GLU A 390 25.17 8.32 -21.35
C GLU A 390 23.91 9.11 -20.99
N ALA A 391 22.78 8.83 -21.65
CA ALA A 391 21.52 9.44 -21.34
C ALA A 391 21.08 9.14 -19.90
N VAL A 392 21.28 7.89 -19.45
CA VAL A 392 20.97 7.48 -18.07
C VAL A 392 21.96 8.10 -17.08
N GLU A 393 23.25 8.16 -17.39
CA GLU A 393 24.28 8.79 -16.54
C GLU A 393 24.01 10.29 -16.35
N LYS A 394 23.44 10.98 -17.35
CA LYS A 394 23.04 12.38 -17.28
C LYS A 394 21.66 12.61 -16.64
N SER A 395 20.85 11.57 -16.49
CA SER A 395 19.51 11.66 -15.90
C SER A 395 19.59 11.74 -14.38
N GLY A 396 19.87 12.89 -13.84
CA GLY A 396 19.93 13.12 -12.40
C GLY A 396 19.95 14.61 -12.07
N GLN A 397 19.91 14.92 -10.78
CA GLN A 397 20.09 16.29 -10.33
C GLN A 397 21.58 16.65 -10.40
N THR A 398 21.92 17.62 -11.24
CA THR A 398 23.27 18.17 -11.38
C THR A 398 23.55 19.33 -10.42
N THR A 399 22.67 19.57 -9.44
CA THR A 399 22.69 20.74 -8.55
C THR A 399 23.52 20.58 -7.29
N VAL A 400 24.42 19.61 -7.23
CA VAL A 400 25.42 19.57 -6.15
C VAL A 400 26.55 20.54 -6.55
N ASP A 401 26.57 21.72 -5.92
CA ASP A 401 27.64 22.68 -6.10
C ASP A 401 28.93 22.12 -5.50
N LEU A 402 29.77 21.54 -6.37
CA LEU A 402 31.14 21.18 -6.02
C LEU A 402 31.96 22.48 -5.99
N THR A 403 32.77 22.64 -4.96
CA THR A 403 33.70 23.78 -4.88
C THR A 403 34.65 23.70 -6.07
N GLN A 404 34.59 24.69 -6.94
CA GLN A 404 35.40 24.77 -8.15
C GLN A 404 36.90 24.80 -7.78
N SER A 405 37.66 23.86 -8.35
CA SER A 405 39.12 23.81 -8.25
C SER A 405 39.71 23.51 -9.60
N ASP A 406 41.03 23.82 -9.79
CA ASP A 406 41.74 23.53 -11.02
C ASP A 406 41.77 22.02 -11.32
N GLU A 407 41.83 21.17 -10.27
CA GLU A 407 41.79 19.72 -10.38
C GLU A 407 40.42 19.26 -10.88
N LEU A 408 39.32 19.85 -10.37
CA LEU A 408 37.97 19.51 -10.80
C LEU A 408 37.77 19.82 -12.28
N THR A 409 38.25 20.99 -12.73
CA THR A 409 38.18 21.41 -14.13
C THR A 409 38.96 20.42 -15.04
N ARG A 410 40.12 19.92 -14.58
CA ARG A 410 40.87 18.90 -15.32
C ARG A 410 40.13 17.55 -15.35
N ILE A 411 39.53 17.13 -14.25
CA ILE A 411 38.74 15.91 -14.20
C ILE A 411 37.56 16.01 -15.18
N ASP A 412 36.85 17.12 -15.25
CA ASP A 412 35.74 17.34 -16.17
C ASP A 412 36.21 17.26 -17.63
N GLN A 413 37.35 17.86 -17.96
CA GLN A 413 37.94 17.80 -19.31
C GLN A 413 38.31 16.37 -19.74
N GLU A 414 38.95 15.62 -18.85
CA GLU A 414 39.32 14.23 -19.12
C GLU A 414 38.10 13.32 -19.26
N LEU A 415 37.08 13.50 -18.39
CA LEU A 415 35.82 12.76 -18.49
C LEU A 415 35.10 13.05 -19.82
N GLU A 416 35.04 14.32 -20.26
CA GLU A 416 34.39 14.65 -21.53
C GLU A 416 35.16 14.08 -22.72
N THR A 417 36.51 14.08 -22.68
CA THR A 417 37.33 13.45 -23.69
C THR A 417 37.10 11.94 -23.81
N LEU A 418 36.97 11.25 -22.67
CA LEU A 418 36.60 9.83 -22.62
C LEU A 418 35.21 9.57 -23.21
N LYS A 419 34.24 10.40 -22.87
CA LYS A 419 32.88 10.31 -23.41
C LYS A 419 32.85 10.52 -24.93
N GLU A 420 33.56 11.53 -25.41
CA GLU A 420 33.66 11.77 -26.86
C GLU A 420 34.31 10.61 -27.61
N THR A 421 35.34 10.03 -27.01
CA THR A 421 36.02 8.85 -27.60
C THR A 421 35.06 7.66 -27.69
N ALA A 422 34.29 7.42 -26.62
CA ALA A 422 33.30 6.36 -26.61
C ALA A 422 32.16 6.60 -27.61
N ARG A 423 31.67 7.84 -27.77
CA ARG A 423 30.66 8.19 -28.78
C ARG A 423 31.13 7.94 -30.21
N LYS A 424 32.38 8.28 -30.52
CA LYS A 424 32.96 8.18 -31.84
C LYS A 424 33.55 6.80 -32.16
N SER A 425 33.60 5.89 -31.17
CA SER A 425 34.13 4.54 -31.37
C SER A 425 33.31 3.76 -32.39
N GLN A 426 33.98 3.02 -33.25
CA GLN A 426 33.34 2.07 -34.17
C GLN A 426 32.66 0.91 -33.42
N ASP A 427 33.10 0.63 -32.20
CA ASP A 427 32.51 -0.37 -31.32
C ASP A 427 31.23 0.11 -30.60
N ASN A 428 30.87 1.39 -30.76
CA ASN A 428 29.58 1.93 -30.27
C ASN A 428 28.45 1.55 -31.23
N VAL A 429 28.09 0.28 -31.23
CA VAL A 429 27.10 -0.30 -32.14
C VAL A 429 25.69 0.19 -31.81
N ARG A 430 24.82 0.19 -32.81
CA ARG A 430 23.38 0.46 -32.59
C ARG A 430 22.75 -0.70 -31.84
N LEU A 431 21.77 -0.40 -30.98
CA LEU A 431 21.09 -1.43 -30.20
C LEU A 431 20.39 -2.48 -31.08
N VAL A 432 19.90 -2.05 -32.24
CA VAL A 432 19.25 -2.92 -33.23
C VAL A 432 20.18 -3.90 -33.88
N ASP A 433 21.49 -3.64 -33.94
CA ASP A 433 22.49 -4.52 -34.52
C ASP A 433 22.85 -5.68 -33.57
N LEU A 434 22.36 -5.64 -32.32
CA LEU A 434 22.51 -6.70 -31.31
C LEU A 434 21.30 -7.66 -31.29
N LEU A 435 20.25 -7.41 -32.07
CA LEU A 435 19.08 -8.27 -32.19
C LEU A 435 19.30 -9.41 -33.18
#